data_90f1c479ba19fedd991dbb0ab1499dc7
#
_entry.id   90f1c479ba19fedd991dbb0ab1499dc7
#
_cell.length_a   1.000
_cell.length_b   1.000
_cell.length_c   1.000
_cell.angle_alpha   90.00
_cell.angle_beta   90.00
_cell.angle_gamma   90.00
#
_symmetry.space_group_name_H-M   'P 1'
#
loop_
_entity.id
_entity.type
_entity.pdbx_description
1 polymer ?
#
loop_
_entity_poly.entity_id
_entity_poly.type
_entity_poly.pdbx_seq_one_letter_code
_entity_poly.pdbx_strand_id
1 'polypeptide(L)'
;DENVNTIVIATAWESHVRIALAAMYAGKAVAMEVGGAYELKDCWDLVEAYEKTGTPFMFLENCCFGRREMMALNMVRKGLFGEVVHCAGGYQHDLRDEISFGRENRHYRLRNYLNRNCENYPTHDLGPIAKVLNINRGNRMMTLASTASKAAGLRDYIRENKSDDEFLKNQTFAQGDVVTTVIRCAHGETIVLTLDTTLPRYYSRNFTVRGTKGMYEEVTDSVFLDRPEDKAHDFDWRKTCSGNAAQYEEEYDHPVWKKYIQEGVQGGHDGMDWLEFQTFFACLRENRPMPVDVYDAASWMAVTALSEMSIARGGAVVDVPDFTGGRWHERLPQD
;
A
#
# COMPACT_ATOMS: atom_id res chain seq x y z
N ASP A 1 -7.98 30.84 -0.99
CA ASP A 1 -8.84 31.32 0.11
C ASP A 1 -8.05 31.32 1.41
N GLU A 2 -7.96 32.46 2.09
CA GLU A 2 -7.20 32.64 3.33
C GLU A 2 -7.83 31.86 4.51
N ASN A 3 -9.10 31.54 4.44
CA ASN A 3 -9.82 30.79 5.46
C ASN A 3 -9.66 29.26 5.33
N VAL A 4 -9.02 28.77 4.25
CA VAL A 4 -8.72 27.36 4.04
C VAL A 4 -7.27 27.12 4.40
N ASN A 5 -7.01 26.26 5.38
CA ASN A 5 -5.66 25.91 5.85
C ASN A 5 -5.26 24.44 5.55
N THR A 6 -6.21 23.64 5.09
CA THR A 6 -6.03 22.21 4.85
C THR A 6 -6.74 21.79 3.56
N ILE A 7 -6.08 20.97 2.76
CA ILE A 7 -6.62 20.40 1.52
C ILE A 7 -6.63 18.88 1.64
N VAL A 8 -7.81 18.27 1.45
CA VAL A 8 -7.96 16.84 1.26
C VAL A 8 -8.09 16.56 -0.23
N ILE A 9 -7.26 15.66 -0.75
CA ILE A 9 -7.18 15.35 -2.18
C ILE A 9 -7.70 13.93 -2.39
N ALA A 10 -8.93 13.82 -2.92
CA ALA A 10 -9.61 12.56 -3.28
C ALA A 10 -10.15 12.66 -4.71
N THR A 11 -9.32 13.10 -5.62
CA THR A 11 -9.65 13.29 -7.04
C THR A 11 -9.16 12.10 -7.87
N ALA A 12 -9.25 12.17 -9.21
CA ALA A 12 -8.58 11.20 -10.06
C ALA A 12 -7.05 11.31 -9.93
N TRP A 13 -6.34 10.19 -10.00
CA TRP A 13 -4.90 10.10 -9.74
C TRP A 13 -4.06 11.14 -10.48
N GLU A 14 -4.39 11.41 -11.76
CA GLU A 14 -3.62 12.34 -12.58
C GLU A 14 -3.60 13.79 -12.05
N SER A 15 -4.42 14.11 -11.07
CA SER A 15 -4.47 15.46 -10.49
C SER A 15 -3.86 15.54 -9.08
N HIS A 16 -3.59 14.42 -8.42
CA HIS A 16 -3.15 14.38 -7.02
C HIS A 16 -1.88 15.20 -6.78
N VAL A 17 -0.79 14.86 -7.47
CA VAL A 17 0.51 15.53 -7.28
C VAL A 17 0.41 17.02 -7.58
N ARG A 18 -0.22 17.40 -8.69
CA ARG A 18 -0.37 18.81 -9.07
C ARG A 18 -1.13 19.62 -8.02
N ILE A 19 -2.20 19.04 -7.44
CA ILE A 19 -2.99 19.72 -6.39
C ILE A 19 -2.18 19.80 -5.10
N ALA A 20 -1.49 18.71 -4.73
CA ALA A 20 -0.64 18.67 -3.54
C ALA A 20 0.46 19.72 -3.59
N LEU A 21 1.17 19.84 -4.72
CA LEU A 21 2.20 20.86 -4.92
C LEU A 21 1.62 22.28 -4.77
N ALA A 22 0.50 22.56 -5.44
CA ALA A 22 -0.15 23.86 -5.34
C ALA A 22 -0.59 24.19 -3.91
N ALA A 23 -1.09 23.20 -3.15
CA ALA A 23 -1.48 23.37 -1.75
C ALA A 23 -0.26 23.63 -0.85
N MET A 24 0.80 22.84 -0.97
CA MET A 24 2.03 23.01 -0.17
C MET A 24 2.69 24.38 -0.42
N TYR A 25 2.82 24.79 -1.68
CA TYR A 25 3.36 26.11 -2.01
C TYR A 25 2.46 27.28 -1.55
N ALA A 26 1.18 27.02 -1.31
CA ALA A 26 0.24 27.97 -0.72
C ALA A 26 0.22 27.88 0.83
N GLY A 27 1.10 27.09 1.46
CA GLY A 27 1.17 26.90 2.91
C GLY A 27 -0.03 26.15 3.50
N LYS A 28 -0.73 25.33 2.70
CA LYS A 28 -1.90 24.56 3.14
C LYS A 28 -1.49 23.13 3.46
N ALA A 29 -1.83 22.64 4.65
CA ALA A 29 -1.63 21.24 5.00
C ALA A 29 -2.34 20.32 3.99
N VAL A 30 -1.71 19.20 3.66
CA VAL A 30 -2.19 18.27 2.64
C VAL A 30 -2.49 16.91 3.25
N ALA A 31 -3.67 16.39 2.97
CA ALA A 31 -4.01 14.98 3.10
C ALA A 31 -4.31 14.46 1.69
N MET A 32 -3.49 13.55 1.18
CA MET A 32 -3.58 13.07 -0.21
C MET A 32 -3.90 11.59 -0.25
N GLU A 33 -4.99 11.24 -0.94
CA GLU A 33 -5.38 9.87 -1.24
C GLU A 33 -4.30 9.13 -2.04
N VAL A 34 -4.32 7.82 -1.93
CA VAL A 34 -3.37 6.91 -2.57
C VAL A 34 -3.35 7.01 -4.08
N GLY A 35 -2.21 6.65 -4.69
CA GLY A 35 -1.93 6.81 -6.12
C GLY A 35 -1.52 8.24 -6.46
N GLY A 36 -1.44 8.54 -7.76
CA GLY A 36 -1.21 9.89 -8.28
C GLY A 36 0.21 10.19 -8.78
N ALA A 37 1.22 9.43 -8.42
CA ALA A 37 2.53 9.55 -9.06
C ALA A 37 2.60 8.62 -10.29
N TYR A 38 2.88 9.20 -11.44
CA TYR A 38 3.05 8.46 -12.70
C TYR A 38 4.51 8.28 -13.06
N GLU A 39 5.36 9.19 -12.61
CA GLU A 39 6.80 9.22 -12.90
C GLU A 39 7.59 9.41 -11.61
N LEU A 40 8.86 9.04 -11.61
CA LEU A 40 9.76 9.31 -10.48
C LEU A 40 9.89 10.80 -10.19
N LYS A 41 9.73 11.64 -11.21
CA LYS A 41 9.74 13.09 -11.05
C LYS A 41 8.61 13.57 -10.13
N ASP A 42 7.42 13.01 -10.22
CA ASP A 42 6.29 13.35 -9.35
C ASP A 42 6.64 13.10 -7.88
N CYS A 43 7.33 12.00 -7.61
CA CYS A 43 7.78 11.65 -6.26
C CYS A 43 8.81 12.67 -5.73
N TRP A 44 9.77 13.05 -6.56
CA TRP A 44 10.77 14.05 -6.20
C TRP A 44 10.18 15.45 -6.02
N ASP A 45 9.26 15.85 -6.89
CA ASP A 45 8.57 17.14 -6.79
C ASP A 45 7.81 17.27 -5.45
N LEU A 46 7.15 16.20 -4.99
CA LEU A 46 6.47 16.18 -3.69
C LEU A 46 7.45 16.38 -2.53
N VAL A 47 8.57 15.65 -2.55
CA VAL A 47 9.61 15.75 -1.52
C VAL A 47 10.24 17.15 -1.51
N GLU A 48 10.59 17.68 -2.69
CA GLU A 48 11.17 19.03 -2.81
C GLU A 48 10.20 20.11 -2.29
N ALA A 49 8.92 20.02 -2.66
CA ALA A 49 7.91 20.95 -2.19
C ALA A 49 7.75 20.89 -0.65
N TYR A 50 7.71 19.68 -0.09
CA TYR A 50 7.65 19.49 1.36
C TYR A 50 8.86 20.08 2.07
N GLU A 51 10.07 19.76 1.62
CA GLU A 51 11.31 20.25 2.23
C GLU A 51 11.45 21.77 2.13
N LYS A 52 11.00 22.36 1.02
CA LYS A 52 11.05 23.80 0.79
C LYS A 52 10.02 24.58 1.61
N THR A 53 8.83 24.01 1.80
CA THR A 53 7.72 24.75 2.43
C THR A 53 7.54 24.40 3.90
N GLY A 54 7.99 23.23 4.36
CA GLY A 54 7.71 22.70 5.69
C GLY A 54 6.23 22.44 5.95
N THR A 55 5.40 22.42 4.90
CA THR A 55 3.95 22.28 5.03
C THR A 55 3.60 20.84 5.42
N PRO A 56 2.75 20.60 6.44
CA PRO A 56 2.35 19.26 6.82
C PRO A 56 1.74 18.49 5.66
N PHE A 57 2.20 17.27 5.45
CA PHE A 57 1.71 16.36 4.42
C PHE A 57 1.48 14.97 5.00
N MET A 58 0.30 14.41 4.81
CA MET A 58 -0.01 13.03 5.11
C MET A 58 -0.53 12.31 3.86
N PHE A 59 0.03 11.14 3.59
CA PHE A 59 -0.48 10.24 2.58
C PHE A 59 -1.55 9.35 3.20
N LEU A 60 -2.73 9.34 2.61
CA LEU A 60 -3.90 8.64 3.14
C LEU A 60 -3.89 7.16 2.69
N GLU A 61 -2.98 6.41 3.29
CA GLU A 61 -2.91 4.95 3.12
C GLU A 61 -3.64 4.27 4.28
N ASN A 62 -4.93 4.10 4.13
CA ASN A 62 -5.83 3.61 5.17
C ASN A 62 -5.48 2.19 5.66
N CYS A 63 -4.88 1.35 4.81
CA CYS A 63 -4.47 0.00 5.21
C CYS A 63 -3.39 -0.01 6.29
N CYS A 64 -2.62 1.08 6.47
CA CYS A 64 -1.74 1.25 7.61
C CYS A 64 -2.49 1.30 8.95
N PHE A 65 -3.79 1.55 8.93
CA PHE A 65 -4.68 1.63 10.08
C PHE A 65 -5.58 0.39 10.23
N GLY A 66 -5.39 -0.63 9.39
CA GLY A 66 -6.12 -1.88 9.48
C GLY A 66 -5.86 -2.62 10.80
N ARG A 67 -6.91 -3.20 11.41
CA ARG A 67 -6.78 -3.86 12.72
C ARG A 67 -5.76 -4.99 12.71
N ARG A 68 -5.80 -5.83 11.68
CA ARG A 68 -4.89 -6.97 11.54
C ARG A 68 -3.46 -6.52 11.23
N GLU A 69 -3.31 -5.53 10.38
CA GLU A 69 -2.01 -4.95 10.03
C GLU A 69 -1.35 -4.30 11.26
N MET A 70 -2.12 -3.53 12.04
CA MET A 70 -1.64 -2.91 13.28
C MET A 70 -1.41 -3.96 14.39
N MET A 71 -2.20 -5.03 14.47
CA MET A 71 -1.95 -6.13 15.39
C MET A 71 -0.63 -6.83 15.05
N ALA A 72 -0.42 -7.18 13.79
CA ALA A 72 0.83 -7.80 13.33
C ALA A 72 2.05 -6.88 13.59
N LEU A 73 1.91 -5.58 13.32
CA LEU A 73 2.91 -4.58 13.65
C LEU A 73 3.24 -4.60 15.16
N ASN A 74 2.24 -4.57 16.03
CA ASN A 74 2.43 -4.62 17.47
C ASN A 74 3.11 -5.93 17.94
N MET A 75 2.76 -7.07 17.32
CA MET A 75 3.42 -8.35 17.58
C MET A 75 4.90 -8.32 17.18
N VAL A 76 5.23 -7.72 16.04
CA VAL A 76 6.63 -7.50 15.60
C VAL A 76 7.36 -6.58 16.59
N ARG A 77 6.75 -5.47 17.01
CA ARG A 77 7.34 -4.54 18.00
C ARG A 77 7.60 -5.19 19.36
N LYS A 78 6.77 -6.17 19.73
CA LYS A 78 6.96 -6.99 20.93
C LYS A 78 7.95 -8.15 20.74
N GLY A 79 8.52 -8.32 19.55
CA GLY A 79 9.53 -9.35 19.25
C GLY A 79 8.98 -10.76 19.07
N LEU A 80 7.65 -10.95 18.97
CA LEU A 80 7.05 -12.28 18.89
C LEU A 80 7.46 -13.02 17.62
N PHE A 81 7.67 -12.31 16.52
CA PHE A 81 8.08 -12.93 15.25
C PHE A 81 9.61 -13.07 15.11
N GLY A 82 10.39 -12.60 16.11
CA GLY A 82 11.84 -12.56 16.02
C GLY A 82 12.31 -11.55 14.98
N GLU A 83 13.37 -11.90 14.24
CA GLU A 83 13.84 -11.11 13.11
C GLU A 83 12.93 -11.33 11.90
N VAL A 84 12.33 -10.25 11.36
CA VAL A 84 11.51 -10.33 10.15
C VAL A 84 12.43 -10.46 8.94
N VAL A 85 12.20 -11.46 8.12
CA VAL A 85 13.05 -11.78 6.95
C VAL A 85 12.33 -11.61 5.62
N HIS A 86 11.00 -11.66 5.64
CA HIS A 86 10.19 -11.60 4.43
C HIS A 86 8.80 -11.04 4.73
N CYS A 87 8.28 -10.22 3.81
CA CYS A 87 6.89 -9.82 3.77
C CYS A 87 6.31 -10.04 2.37
N ALA A 88 5.02 -10.29 2.30
CA ALA A 88 4.28 -10.31 1.04
C ALA A 88 2.98 -9.52 1.16
N GLY A 89 2.50 -9.03 0.02
CA GLY A 89 1.22 -8.35 -0.07
C GLY A 89 0.75 -8.29 -1.52
N GLY A 90 -0.45 -7.79 -1.75
CA GLY A 90 -0.95 -7.65 -3.11
C GLY A 90 -2.29 -6.91 -3.16
N TYR A 91 -2.48 -6.05 -4.13
CA TYR A 91 -3.79 -5.52 -4.43
C TYR A 91 -4.52 -6.51 -5.36
N GLN A 92 -5.23 -7.40 -4.71
CA GLN A 92 -5.89 -8.54 -5.35
C GLN A 92 -7.40 -8.35 -5.27
N HIS A 93 -7.98 -7.74 -6.31
CA HIS A 93 -9.36 -7.26 -6.33
C HIS A 93 -9.92 -7.36 -7.75
N ASP A 94 -11.02 -8.05 -7.95
CA ASP A 94 -11.68 -8.09 -9.26
C ASP A 94 -12.28 -6.72 -9.59
N LEU A 95 -11.58 -5.94 -10.40
CA LEU A 95 -11.98 -4.60 -10.83
C LEU A 95 -12.45 -4.53 -12.29
N ARG A 96 -12.72 -5.67 -12.92
CA ARG A 96 -13.06 -5.70 -14.35
C ARG A 96 -14.29 -4.85 -14.68
N ASP A 97 -15.31 -4.87 -13.84
CA ASP A 97 -16.50 -4.04 -14.01
C ASP A 97 -16.17 -2.55 -13.85
N GLU A 98 -15.48 -2.17 -12.78
CA GLU A 98 -15.08 -0.79 -12.51
C GLU A 98 -14.20 -0.20 -13.63
N ILE A 99 -13.20 -0.95 -14.10
CA ILE A 99 -12.31 -0.52 -15.18
C ILE A 99 -13.08 -0.33 -16.48
N SER A 100 -14.05 -1.21 -16.78
CA SER A 100 -14.86 -1.15 -18.00
C SER A 100 -15.93 -0.04 -18.01
N PHE A 101 -16.21 0.58 -16.84
CA PHE A 101 -17.01 1.83 -16.75
C PHE A 101 -16.19 3.09 -17.01
N GLY A 102 -14.87 2.96 -17.24
CA GLY A 102 -13.92 4.06 -17.19
C GLY A 102 -14.24 5.26 -18.08
N ARG A 103 -14.85 5.07 -19.27
CA ARG A 103 -15.20 6.20 -20.16
C ARG A 103 -16.38 7.00 -19.63
N GLU A 104 -17.43 6.34 -19.17
CA GLU A 104 -18.65 6.97 -18.69
C GLU A 104 -18.39 7.77 -17.42
N ASN A 105 -17.60 7.22 -16.51
CA ASN A 105 -17.26 7.80 -15.22
C ASN A 105 -15.93 8.57 -15.26
N ARG A 106 -15.31 8.77 -16.41
CA ARG A 106 -13.96 9.36 -16.57
C ARG A 106 -12.92 8.63 -15.72
N HIS A 107 -13.07 7.33 -15.55
CA HIS A 107 -12.28 6.57 -14.62
C HIS A 107 -10.82 6.50 -15.08
N TYR A 108 -9.92 6.98 -14.25
CA TYR A 108 -8.48 7.03 -14.52
C TYR A 108 -7.85 5.65 -14.70
N ARG A 109 -8.40 4.60 -14.06
CA ARG A 109 -7.89 3.22 -14.16
C ARG A 109 -7.87 2.73 -15.60
N LEU A 110 -8.96 2.90 -16.36
CA LEU A 110 -9.01 2.46 -17.76
C LEU A 110 -7.81 2.97 -18.57
N ARG A 111 -7.44 4.23 -18.39
CA ARG A 111 -6.31 4.85 -19.11
C ARG A 111 -4.98 4.18 -18.73
N ASN A 112 -4.77 3.84 -17.46
CA ASN A 112 -3.60 3.09 -17.02
C ASN A 112 -3.56 1.72 -17.68
N TYR A 113 -4.65 0.95 -17.65
CA TYR A 113 -4.71 -0.40 -18.22
C TYR A 113 -4.52 -0.43 -19.73
N LEU A 114 -4.96 0.60 -20.43
CA LEU A 114 -4.76 0.74 -21.88
C LEU A 114 -3.28 0.99 -22.25
N ASN A 115 -2.56 1.76 -21.44
CA ASN A 115 -1.31 2.38 -21.88
C ASN A 115 -0.07 1.95 -21.07
N ARG A 116 -0.24 1.36 -19.89
CA ARG A 116 0.85 1.02 -18.96
C ARG A 116 0.84 -0.46 -18.61
N ASN A 117 2.01 -0.97 -18.23
CA ASN A 117 2.17 -2.33 -17.70
C ASN A 117 3.07 -2.28 -16.47
N CYS A 118 2.49 -2.22 -15.29
CA CYS A 118 3.18 -1.93 -14.05
C CYS A 118 2.41 -2.46 -12.82
N GLU A 119 3.06 -2.46 -11.67
CA GLU A 119 2.40 -2.49 -10.37
C GLU A 119 1.70 -1.13 -10.17
N ASN A 120 0.44 -1.04 -10.56
CA ASN A 120 -0.25 0.25 -10.63
C ASN A 120 -0.95 0.67 -9.33
N TYR A 121 -0.94 -0.19 -8.30
CA TYR A 121 -1.57 0.10 -7.02
C TYR A 121 -0.82 -0.52 -5.83
N PRO A 122 0.48 -0.21 -5.63
CA PRO A 122 1.31 -0.91 -4.66
C PRO A 122 1.05 -0.54 -3.20
N THR A 123 0.34 0.56 -2.92
CA THR A 123 0.43 1.22 -1.61
C THR A 123 -0.37 0.53 -0.52
N HIS A 124 -1.52 -0.09 -0.83
CA HIS A 124 -2.35 -0.80 0.15
C HIS A 124 -1.65 -1.98 0.82
N ASP A 125 -0.68 -2.56 0.12
CA ASP A 125 0.09 -3.69 0.62
C ASP A 125 1.41 -3.22 1.20
N LEU A 126 2.09 -2.37 0.42
CA LEU A 126 3.41 -1.88 0.78
C LEU A 126 3.38 -0.97 2.01
N GLY A 127 2.29 -0.21 2.23
CA GLY A 127 2.17 0.66 3.39
C GLY A 127 2.30 -0.08 4.71
N PRO A 128 1.43 -1.05 5.02
CA PRO A 128 1.56 -1.88 6.23
C PRO A 128 2.90 -2.61 6.32
N ILE A 129 3.41 -3.16 5.21
CA ILE A 129 4.72 -3.81 5.15
C ILE A 129 5.84 -2.82 5.49
N ALA A 130 5.78 -1.62 4.95
CA ALA A 130 6.77 -0.57 5.20
C ALA A 130 6.79 -0.15 6.68
N LYS A 131 5.63 -0.11 7.34
CA LYS A 131 5.55 0.10 8.80
C LYS A 131 6.23 -1.04 9.56
N VAL A 132 5.96 -2.28 9.21
CA VAL A 132 6.58 -3.46 9.83
C VAL A 132 8.09 -3.44 9.68
N LEU A 133 8.60 -3.15 8.49
CA LEU A 133 10.03 -3.17 8.16
C LEU A 133 10.75 -1.84 8.43
N ASN A 134 10.07 -0.83 8.98
CA ASN A 134 10.62 0.52 9.23
C ASN A 134 11.20 1.18 7.97
N ILE A 135 10.58 0.99 6.81
CA ILE A 135 11.03 1.64 5.57
C ILE A 135 11.02 3.16 5.75
N ASN A 136 12.07 3.82 5.30
CA ASN A 136 12.39 5.24 5.52
C ASN A 136 12.67 5.64 6.99
N ARG A 137 12.71 4.67 7.93
CA ARG A 137 12.89 4.86 9.39
C ARG A 137 13.75 3.76 9.99
N GLY A 138 14.99 3.67 9.55
CA GLY A 138 15.96 2.62 9.93
C GLY A 138 16.20 1.60 8.84
N ASN A 139 15.36 1.53 7.82
CA ASN A 139 15.48 0.62 6.68
C ASN A 139 15.04 1.33 5.39
N ARG A 140 15.32 0.77 4.21
CA ARG A 140 14.85 1.28 2.92
C ARG A 140 14.76 0.19 1.87
N MET A 141 13.94 0.40 0.86
CA MET A 141 13.95 -0.40 -0.37
C MET A 141 15.20 -0.04 -1.18
N MET A 142 15.95 -1.05 -1.63
CA MET A 142 17.18 -0.86 -2.38
C MET A 142 17.00 -1.09 -3.87
N THR A 143 16.40 -2.21 -4.23
CA THR A 143 16.19 -2.61 -5.63
C THR A 143 14.85 -3.31 -5.76
N LEU A 144 14.29 -3.29 -6.97
CA LEU A 144 13.15 -4.14 -7.32
C LEU A 144 13.31 -4.77 -8.71
N ALA A 145 12.58 -5.87 -8.93
CA ALA A 145 12.38 -6.49 -10.21
C ALA A 145 10.91 -6.89 -10.37
N SER A 146 10.34 -6.67 -11.56
CA SER A 146 8.92 -6.93 -11.82
C SER A 146 8.72 -7.69 -13.10
N THR A 147 7.74 -8.59 -13.09
CA THR A 147 7.27 -9.32 -14.27
C THR A 147 5.76 -9.21 -14.38
N ALA A 148 5.25 -9.21 -15.61
CA ALA A 148 3.83 -9.17 -15.88
C ALA A 148 3.41 -10.40 -16.70
N SER A 149 2.22 -10.93 -16.42
CA SER A 149 1.57 -11.93 -17.26
C SER A 149 1.04 -11.30 -18.55
N LYS A 150 0.51 -12.13 -19.46
CA LYS A 150 -0.28 -11.61 -20.59
C LYS A 150 -1.53 -10.88 -20.13
N ALA A 151 -2.05 -9.97 -20.96
CA ALA A 151 -3.33 -9.30 -20.79
C ALA A 151 -4.44 -10.10 -21.50
N ALA A 152 -5.32 -10.74 -20.75
CA ALA A 152 -6.42 -11.56 -21.28
C ALA A 152 -7.75 -11.31 -20.56
N GLY A 153 -7.74 -11.23 -19.23
CA GLY A 153 -8.95 -11.25 -18.41
C GLY A 153 -9.91 -10.09 -18.68
N LEU A 154 -9.39 -8.85 -18.72
CA LEU A 154 -10.22 -7.67 -19.00
C LEU A 154 -10.79 -7.69 -20.42
N ARG A 155 -10.01 -8.12 -21.40
CA ARG A 155 -10.48 -8.29 -22.79
C ARG A 155 -11.63 -9.29 -22.88
N ASP A 156 -11.49 -10.44 -22.22
CA ASP A 156 -12.49 -11.49 -22.26
C ASP A 156 -13.77 -11.05 -21.53
N TYR A 157 -13.63 -10.37 -20.38
CA TYR A 157 -14.74 -9.77 -19.65
C TYR A 157 -15.53 -8.77 -20.51
N ILE A 158 -14.85 -7.87 -21.23
CA ILE A 158 -15.47 -6.88 -22.10
C ILE A 158 -16.23 -7.54 -23.24
N ARG A 159 -15.67 -8.60 -23.85
CA ARG A 159 -16.36 -9.34 -24.92
C ARG A 159 -17.66 -9.97 -24.47
N GLU A 160 -17.72 -10.44 -23.22
CA GLU A 160 -18.90 -11.09 -22.66
C GLU A 160 -19.93 -10.11 -22.11
N ASN A 161 -19.48 -9.02 -21.47
CA ASN A 161 -20.34 -8.15 -20.67
C ASN A 161 -20.54 -6.74 -21.26
N LYS A 162 -19.71 -6.32 -22.23
CA LYS A 162 -19.70 -4.98 -22.84
C LYS A 162 -19.56 -5.07 -24.37
N SER A 163 -20.14 -6.10 -24.99
CA SER A 163 -19.99 -6.38 -26.43
C SER A 163 -20.55 -5.29 -27.34
N ASP A 164 -21.46 -4.46 -26.86
CA ASP A 164 -22.07 -3.32 -27.51
C ASP A 164 -21.26 -2.00 -27.31
N ASP A 165 -20.29 -1.95 -26.45
CA ASP A 165 -19.38 -0.80 -26.36
C ASP A 165 -18.35 -0.85 -27.50
N GLU A 166 -18.62 -0.06 -28.56
CA GLU A 166 -17.77 0.02 -29.76
C GLU A 166 -16.34 0.46 -29.49
N PHE A 167 -16.10 1.22 -28.41
CA PHE A 167 -14.75 1.60 -28.02
C PHE A 167 -14.04 0.47 -27.29
N LEU A 168 -14.63 -0.08 -26.22
CA LEU A 168 -13.96 -1.05 -25.36
C LEU A 168 -13.65 -2.37 -26.08
N LYS A 169 -14.57 -2.89 -26.89
CA LYS A 169 -14.40 -4.17 -27.58
C LYS A 169 -13.24 -4.22 -28.56
N ASN A 170 -12.80 -3.06 -29.04
CA ASN A 170 -11.70 -2.93 -30.01
C ASN A 170 -10.36 -2.58 -29.33
N GLN A 171 -10.31 -2.46 -28.00
CA GLN A 171 -9.09 -2.07 -27.30
C GLN A 171 -8.13 -3.25 -27.10
N THR A 172 -6.85 -2.90 -27.12
CA THR A 172 -5.77 -3.77 -26.63
C THR A 172 -5.26 -3.18 -25.33
N PHE A 173 -5.17 -4.01 -24.31
CA PHE A 173 -4.70 -3.59 -22.99
C PHE A 173 -3.20 -3.86 -22.86
N ALA A 174 -2.45 -2.86 -22.41
CA ALA A 174 -1.02 -2.99 -22.16
C ALA A 174 -0.76 -3.69 -20.79
N GLN A 175 -1.65 -3.45 -19.81
CA GLN A 175 -1.51 -4.00 -18.46
C GLN A 175 -1.68 -5.52 -18.47
N GLY A 176 -0.66 -6.24 -18.02
CA GLY A 176 -0.77 -7.68 -17.75
C GLY A 176 -1.75 -7.97 -16.62
N ASP A 177 -2.42 -9.13 -16.67
CA ASP A 177 -3.46 -9.48 -15.70
C ASP A 177 -2.90 -9.62 -14.27
N VAL A 178 -1.70 -10.19 -14.15
CA VAL A 178 -0.98 -10.33 -12.88
C VAL A 178 0.41 -9.72 -13.02
N VAL A 179 0.77 -8.83 -12.10
CA VAL A 179 2.13 -8.30 -11.98
C VAL A 179 2.72 -8.76 -10.66
N THR A 180 3.93 -9.31 -10.69
CA THR A 180 4.68 -9.69 -9.50
C THR A 180 5.95 -8.85 -9.41
N THR A 181 6.11 -8.17 -8.27
CA THR A 181 7.25 -7.32 -7.96
C THR A 181 7.99 -7.85 -6.74
N VAL A 182 9.28 -8.08 -6.88
CA VAL A 182 10.17 -8.47 -5.77
C VAL A 182 11.06 -7.29 -5.41
N ILE A 183 11.03 -6.89 -4.14
CA ILE A 183 11.82 -5.77 -3.61
C ILE A 183 12.83 -6.33 -2.60
N ARG A 184 14.05 -5.84 -2.63
CA ARG A 184 15.07 -6.11 -1.62
C ARG A 184 15.33 -4.88 -0.77
N CYS A 185 15.35 -5.06 0.57
CA CYS A 185 15.59 -4.01 1.54
C CYS A 185 17.06 -3.94 1.99
N ALA A 186 17.44 -2.86 2.67
CA ALA A 186 18.83 -2.58 3.05
C ALA A 186 19.38 -3.60 4.05
N HIS A 187 18.57 -4.14 4.94
CA HIS A 187 19.02 -5.16 5.90
C HIS A 187 18.86 -6.59 5.38
N GLY A 188 18.45 -6.75 4.11
CA GLY A 188 18.38 -8.06 3.43
C GLY A 188 16.99 -8.68 3.40
N GLU A 189 15.99 -8.06 4.00
CA GLU A 189 14.61 -8.51 3.90
C GLU A 189 14.11 -8.41 2.46
N THR A 190 13.18 -9.26 2.12
CA THR A 190 12.50 -9.24 0.82
C THR A 190 11.02 -8.92 0.97
N ILE A 191 10.47 -8.21 -0.02
CA ILE A 191 9.04 -7.96 -0.15
C ILE A 191 8.59 -8.51 -1.50
N VAL A 192 7.46 -9.21 -1.52
CA VAL A 192 6.79 -9.63 -2.76
C VAL A 192 5.43 -8.95 -2.82
N LEU A 193 5.20 -8.17 -3.90
CA LEU A 193 3.89 -7.57 -4.19
C LEU A 193 3.26 -8.26 -5.39
N THR A 194 1.95 -8.42 -5.35
CA THR A 194 1.17 -9.03 -6.45
C THR A 194 -0.05 -8.18 -6.78
N LEU A 195 -0.04 -7.52 -7.94
CA LEU A 195 -1.23 -6.92 -8.52
C LEU A 195 -2.03 -7.96 -9.28
N ASP A 196 -3.30 -8.14 -8.94
CA ASP A 196 -4.23 -9.05 -9.65
C ASP A 196 -5.65 -8.44 -9.61
N THR A 197 -6.00 -7.70 -10.67
CA THR A 197 -7.20 -6.86 -10.70
C THR A 197 -8.09 -7.09 -11.93
N THR A 198 -7.68 -7.97 -12.85
CA THR A 198 -8.40 -8.22 -14.12
C THR A 198 -8.79 -9.68 -14.32
N LEU A 199 -8.67 -10.47 -13.28
CA LEU A 199 -9.15 -11.87 -13.24
C LEU A 199 -10.22 -12.06 -12.16
N PRO A 200 -11.11 -13.09 -12.30
CA PRO A 200 -12.14 -13.37 -11.30
C PRO A 200 -11.51 -13.87 -10.00
N ARG A 201 -11.77 -13.13 -8.92
CA ARG A 201 -11.28 -13.48 -7.60
C ARG A 201 -12.05 -12.76 -6.49
N TYR A 202 -11.91 -13.21 -5.24
CA TYR A 202 -12.29 -12.46 -4.04
C TYR A 202 -11.23 -11.41 -3.71
N TYR A 203 -11.62 -10.38 -2.93
CA TYR A 203 -10.70 -9.37 -2.42
C TYR A 203 -9.72 -9.96 -1.40
N SER A 204 -8.45 -9.62 -1.53
CA SER A 204 -7.41 -9.86 -0.53
C SER A 204 -6.24 -8.91 -0.74
N ARG A 205 -5.61 -8.50 0.34
CA ARG A 205 -4.30 -7.83 0.29
C ARG A 205 -3.15 -8.81 0.45
N ASN A 206 -3.45 -10.07 0.77
CA ASN A 206 -2.44 -11.13 0.96
C ASN A 206 -1.32 -10.72 1.95
N PHE A 207 -1.66 -9.84 2.90
CA PHE A 207 -0.69 -9.30 3.84
C PHE A 207 -0.06 -10.43 4.68
N THR A 208 1.25 -10.57 4.54
CA THR A 208 2.01 -11.65 5.18
C THR A 208 3.29 -11.10 5.78
N VAL A 209 3.57 -11.47 7.02
CA VAL A 209 4.82 -11.17 7.73
C VAL A 209 5.47 -12.46 8.17
N ARG A 210 6.75 -12.68 7.81
CA ARG A 210 7.53 -13.87 8.12
C ARG A 210 8.78 -13.50 8.90
N GLY A 211 8.86 -14.01 10.11
CA GLY A 211 10.04 -13.84 10.97
C GLY A 211 10.64 -15.18 11.41
N THR A 212 11.77 -15.11 12.11
CA THR A 212 12.51 -16.31 12.57
C THR A 212 11.81 -17.06 13.70
N LYS A 213 10.78 -16.45 14.34
CA LYS A 213 10.05 -17.06 15.47
C LYS A 213 8.54 -17.06 15.30
N GLY A 214 8.04 -16.55 14.19
CA GLY A 214 6.61 -16.53 13.93
C GLY A 214 6.23 -15.88 12.63
N MET A 215 4.94 -15.95 12.32
CA MET A 215 4.35 -15.35 11.12
C MET A 215 2.90 -14.94 11.35
N TYR A 216 2.45 -14.02 10.51
CA TYR A 216 1.04 -13.73 10.27
C TYR A 216 0.75 -13.84 8.78
N GLU A 217 -0.43 -14.35 8.42
CA GLU A 217 -0.93 -14.44 7.04
C GLU A 217 -2.42 -14.06 6.99
N GLU A 218 -2.75 -13.06 6.18
CA GLU A 218 -4.12 -12.53 6.04
C GLU A 218 -5.09 -13.55 5.41
N VAL A 219 -4.69 -14.25 4.34
CA VAL A 219 -5.59 -15.13 3.56
C VAL A 219 -6.22 -16.22 4.43
N THR A 220 -5.50 -16.69 5.40
CA THR A 220 -5.97 -17.70 6.36
C THR A 220 -6.33 -17.11 7.72
N ASP A 221 -6.17 -15.79 7.90
CA ASP A 221 -6.27 -15.05 9.17
C ASP A 221 -5.55 -15.80 10.31
N SER A 222 -4.29 -16.11 10.06
CA SER A 222 -3.53 -17.04 10.91
C SER A 222 -2.28 -16.42 11.49
N VAL A 223 -2.05 -16.68 12.77
CA VAL A 223 -0.78 -16.47 13.48
C VAL A 223 -0.16 -17.81 13.78
N PHE A 224 1.13 -17.97 13.51
CA PHE A 224 1.93 -19.10 13.98
C PHE A 224 3.16 -18.57 14.74
N LEU A 225 3.39 -19.08 15.95
CA LEU A 225 4.57 -18.76 16.75
C LEU A 225 5.39 -20.05 17.00
N ASP A 226 6.70 -19.93 16.98
CA ASP A 226 7.60 -21.05 17.28
C ASP A 226 7.64 -21.34 18.79
N ARG A 227 6.53 -21.86 19.30
CA ARG A 227 6.34 -22.24 20.68
C ARG A 227 5.92 -23.70 20.80
N PRO A 228 6.22 -24.40 21.93
CA PRO A 228 5.81 -25.78 22.10
C PRO A 228 4.32 -26.05 21.93
N GLU A 229 3.47 -25.11 22.34
CA GLU A 229 2.01 -25.16 22.23
C GLU A 229 1.49 -24.96 20.81
N ASP A 230 2.23 -24.28 19.96
CA ASP A 230 1.83 -23.97 18.57
C ASP A 230 2.40 -24.98 17.55
N LYS A 231 2.96 -26.10 18.01
CA LYS A 231 3.59 -27.12 17.14
C LYS A 231 2.61 -27.86 16.25
N ALA A 232 1.97 -27.13 15.34
CA ALA A 232 1.26 -27.70 14.21
C ALA A 232 2.22 -27.98 13.05
N HIS A 233 3.21 -28.85 13.30
CA HIS A 233 4.21 -29.23 12.29
C HIS A 233 3.65 -30.15 11.20
N ASP A 234 2.38 -30.52 11.28
CA ASP A 234 1.75 -31.48 10.40
C ASP A 234 0.82 -30.81 9.38
N PHE A 235 0.41 -31.60 8.41
CA PHE A 235 -0.58 -31.25 7.40
C PHE A 235 -1.96 -30.86 7.98
N ASP A 236 -2.14 -30.96 9.29
CA ASP A 236 -3.37 -30.61 10.01
C ASP A 236 -3.44 -29.12 10.46
N TRP A 237 -2.54 -28.27 9.98
CA TRP A 237 -2.47 -26.86 10.34
C TRP A 237 -3.82 -26.10 10.18
N ARG A 238 -4.67 -26.53 9.23
CA ARG A 238 -6.01 -25.95 9.06
C ARG A 238 -6.90 -26.12 10.28
N LYS A 239 -6.71 -27.16 11.08
CA LYS A 239 -7.49 -27.38 12.30
C LYS A 239 -6.98 -26.58 13.48
N THR A 240 -5.71 -26.20 13.47
CA THR A 240 -5.02 -25.60 14.62
C THR A 240 -4.72 -24.13 14.44
N CYS A 241 -4.40 -23.69 13.23
CA CYS A 241 -3.93 -22.32 12.98
C CYS A 241 -4.90 -21.49 12.11
N SER A 242 -5.64 -22.10 11.16
CA SER A 242 -6.49 -21.33 10.27
C SER A 242 -7.57 -20.57 11.04
N GLY A 243 -7.62 -19.24 10.87
CA GLY A 243 -8.58 -18.36 11.56
C GLY A 243 -8.28 -18.11 13.02
N ASN A 244 -7.06 -18.42 13.49
CA ASN A 244 -6.71 -18.28 14.91
C ASN A 244 -6.31 -16.85 15.32
N ALA A 245 -6.18 -15.91 14.40
CA ALA A 245 -5.71 -14.55 14.69
C ALA A 245 -6.58 -13.84 15.73
N ALA A 246 -7.88 -14.11 15.76
CA ALA A 246 -8.79 -13.56 16.76
C ALA A 246 -8.41 -13.91 18.20
N GLN A 247 -7.72 -15.02 18.44
CA GLN A 247 -7.26 -15.43 19.78
C GLN A 247 -6.16 -14.53 20.33
N TYR A 248 -5.51 -13.77 19.47
CA TYR A 248 -4.42 -12.86 19.81
C TYR A 248 -4.88 -11.41 20.03
N GLU A 249 -6.13 -11.07 19.70
CA GLU A 249 -6.64 -9.69 19.74
C GLU A 249 -6.56 -9.08 21.14
N GLU A 250 -7.02 -9.79 22.17
CA GLU A 250 -7.06 -9.27 23.55
C GLU A 250 -5.67 -8.83 24.01
N GLU A 251 -4.65 -9.61 23.72
CA GLU A 251 -3.28 -9.34 24.16
C GLU A 251 -2.52 -8.40 23.21
N TYR A 252 -2.69 -8.61 21.89
CA TYR A 252 -1.82 -8.00 20.86
C TYR A 252 -2.47 -6.98 19.96
N ASP A 253 -3.78 -6.73 20.04
CA ASP A 253 -4.35 -5.57 19.34
C ASP A 253 -3.52 -4.31 19.66
N HIS A 254 -3.29 -3.51 18.64
CA HIS A 254 -2.56 -2.25 18.80
C HIS A 254 -3.30 -1.34 19.80
N PRO A 255 -2.60 -0.58 20.67
CA PRO A 255 -3.26 0.29 21.65
C PRO A 255 -4.27 1.26 21.05
N VAL A 256 -4.02 1.76 19.84
CA VAL A 256 -4.97 2.61 19.09
C VAL A 256 -6.28 1.88 18.85
N TRP A 257 -6.23 0.61 18.39
CA TRP A 257 -7.43 -0.18 18.14
C TRP A 257 -8.15 -0.58 19.43
N LYS A 258 -7.42 -0.92 20.49
CA LYS A 258 -8.03 -1.20 21.81
C LYS A 258 -8.87 -0.01 22.30
N LYS A 259 -8.34 1.20 22.17
CA LYS A 259 -9.04 2.44 22.50
C LYS A 259 -10.24 2.66 21.57
N TYR A 260 -10.03 2.54 20.25
CA TYR A 260 -11.06 2.80 19.25
C TYR A 260 -12.26 1.86 19.36
N ILE A 261 -12.06 0.58 19.68
CA ILE A 261 -13.13 -0.37 19.93
C ILE A 261 -13.99 0.07 21.14
N GLN A 262 -13.33 0.57 22.20
CA GLN A 262 -14.04 1.07 23.40
C GLN A 262 -14.84 2.33 23.11
N GLU A 263 -14.39 3.18 22.20
CA GLU A 263 -15.08 4.42 21.80
C GLU A 263 -16.18 4.17 20.76
N GLY A 264 -16.22 3.01 20.14
CA GLY A 264 -17.14 2.63 19.07
C GLY A 264 -16.59 2.90 17.68
N VAL A 265 -16.39 1.83 16.91
CA VAL A 265 -15.84 1.89 15.55
C VAL A 265 -16.79 2.61 14.60
N GLN A 266 -16.28 3.54 13.80
CA GLN A 266 -17.03 4.41 12.90
C GLN A 266 -16.36 4.48 11.51
N GLY A 267 -17.12 4.92 10.50
CA GLY A 267 -16.60 5.21 9.17
C GLY A 267 -16.48 3.99 8.24
N GLY A 268 -15.93 4.25 7.06
CA GLY A 268 -15.75 3.27 6.00
C GLY A 268 -14.56 2.33 6.22
N HIS A 269 -14.47 1.31 5.37
CA HIS A 269 -13.40 0.30 5.38
C HIS A 269 -13.15 -0.25 6.80
N ASP A 270 -14.22 -0.72 7.46
CA ASP A 270 -14.15 -1.29 8.82
C ASP A 270 -13.52 -0.36 9.88
N GLY A 271 -13.65 0.97 9.67
CA GLY A 271 -13.17 2.00 10.58
C GLY A 271 -11.78 2.56 10.27
N MET A 272 -11.05 2.03 9.30
CA MET A 272 -9.70 2.49 8.95
C MET A 272 -9.68 3.97 8.54
N ASP A 273 -10.60 4.40 7.69
CA ASP A 273 -10.69 5.78 7.21
C ASP A 273 -10.89 6.78 8.34
N TRP A 274 -11.70 6.42 9.32
CA TRP A 274 -11.94 7.28 10.49
C TRP A 274 -10.67 7.45 11.34
N LEU A 275 -9.96 6.36 11.62
CA LEU A 275 -8.70 6.39 12.37
C LEU A 275 -7.64 7.22 11.65
N GLU A 276 -7.55 7.07 10.35
CA GLU A 276 -6.62 7.81 9.51
C GLU A 276 -6.87 9.31 9.59
N PHE A 277 -8.12 9.75 9.38
CA PHE A 277 -8.49 11.16 9.49
C PHE A 277 -8.35 11.70 10.93
N GLN A 278 -8.73 10.92 11.93
CA GLN A 278 -8.48 11.32 13.33
C GLN A 278 -7.00 11.55 13.59
N THR A 279 -6.15 10.66 13.08
CA THR A 279 -4.70 10.77 13.23
C THR A 279 -4.17 12.01 12.51
N PHE A 280 -4.59 12.26 11.27
CA PHE A 280 -4.21 13.46 10.52
C PHE A 280 -4.54 14.74 11.29
N PHE A 281 -5.79 14.89 11.71
CA PHE A 281 -6.20 16.09 12.45
C PHE A 281 -5.57 16.21 13.84
N ALA A 282 -5.29 15.09 14.51
CA ALA A 282 -4.58 15.10 15.78
C ALA A 282 -3.13 15.59 15.59
N CYS A 283 -2.42 15.06 14.56
CA CYS A 283 -1.07 15.51 14.23
C CYS A 283 -1.02 17.02 13.91
N LEU A 284 -2.00 17.54 13.17
CA LEU A 284 -2.09 18.98 12.89
C LEU A 284 -2.30 19.81 14.18
N ARG A 285 -3.23 19.42 15.05
CA ARG A 285 -3.54 20.16 16.30
C ARG A 285 -2.37 20.14 17.28
N GLU A 286 -1.65 19.03 17.35
CA GLU A 286 -0.58 18.79 18.31
C GLU A 286 0.80 19.10 17.74
N ASN A 287 0.87 19.54 16.48
CA ASN A 287 2.12 19.80 15.74
C ASN A 287 3.08 18.60 15.81
N ARG A 288 2.54 17.39 15.59
CA ARG A 288 3.31 16.14 15.57
C ARG A 288 3.63 15.73 14.13
N PRO A 289 4.70 14.97 13.90
CA PRO A 289 4.98 14.34 12.61
C PRO A 289 3.82 13.46 12.15
N MET A 290 3.58 13.44 10.84
CA MET A 290 2.60 12.53 10.24
C MET A 290 3.16 11.11 10.23
N PRO A 291 2.36 10.08 10.57
CA PRO A 291 2.82 8.68 10.63
C PRO A 291 3.08 8.10 9.23
N VAL A 292 2.44 8.65 8.20
CA VAL A 292 2.66 8.33 6.78
C VAL A 292 2.93 9.65 6.06
N ASP A 293 4.18 10.00 5.91
CA ASP A 293 4.59 11.31 5.42
C ASP A 293 4.95 11.32 3.93
N VAL A 294 5.50 12.43 3.46
CA VAL A 294 5.86 12.62 2.05
C VAL A 294 6.91 11.63 1.56
N TYR A 295 7.85 11.21 2.41
CA TYR A 295 8.88 10.24 2.02
C TYR A 295 8.30 8.84 1.84
N ASP A 296 7.30 8.50 2.66
CA ASP A 296 6.54 7.25 2.50
C ASP A 296 5.74 7.30 1.20
N ALA A 297 4.98 8.36 0.96
CA ALA A 297 4.24 8.56 -0.27
C ALA A 297 5.14 8.43 -1.50
N ALA A 298 6.28 9.15 -1.51
CA ALA A 298 7.22 9.15 -2.64
C ALA A 298 7.79 7.74 -2.89
N SER A 299 8.29 7.06 -1.84
CA SER A 299 8.93 5.75 -2.00
C SER A 299 7.94 4.66 -2.38
N TRP A 300 6.71 4.68 -1.85
CA TRP A 300 5.70 3.67 -2.17
C TRP A 300 5.13 3.87 -3.57
N MET A 301 4.79 5.10 -3.95
CA MET A 301 4.31 5.41 -5.30
C MET A 301 5.37 5.21 -6.39
N ALA A 302 6.66 5.37 -6.06
CA ALA A 302 7.76 5.13 -7.02
C ALA A 302 7.78 3.69 -7.55
N VAL A 303 7.25 2.72 -6.80
CA VAL A 303 7.15 1.32 -7.24
C VAL A 303 6.39 1.21 -8.56
N THR A 304 5.37 2.03 -8.79
CA THR A 304 4.61 2.05 -10.06
C THR A 304 5.53 2.32 -11.26
N ALA A 305 6.28 3.40 -11.23
CA ALA A 305 7.18 3.75 -12.34
C ALA A 305 8.37 2.80 -12.47
N LEU A 306 8.92 2.34 -11.34
CA LEU A 306 10.06 1.41 -11.32
C LEU A 306 9.66 0.01 -11.81
N SER A 307 8.48 -0.48 -11.45
CA SER A 307 7.98 -1.76 -11.96
C SER A 307 7.75 -1.73 -13.46
N GLU A 308 7.20 -0.63 -13.99
CA GLU A 308 7.06 -0.42 -15.43
C GLU A 308 8.42 -0.44 -16.14
N MET A 309 9.42 0.24 -15.58
CA MET A 309 10.80 0.22 -16.12
C MET A 309 11.40 -1.19 -16.11
N SER A 310 11.19 -1.95 -15.04
CA SER A 310 11.67 -3.32 -14.91
C SER A 310 11.02 -4.23 -15.95
N ILE A 311 9.68 -4.20 -16.06
CA ILE A 311 8.92 -5.01 -17.03
C ILE A 311 9.34 -4.68 -18.47
N ALA A 312 9.48 -3.40 -18.81
CA ALA A 312 9.90 -2.96 -20.14
C ALA A 312 11.32 -3.44 -20.50
N ARG A 313 12.13 -3.79 -19.49
CA ARG A 313 13.49 -4.33 -19.63
C ARG A 313 13.54 -5.86 -19.41
N GLY A 314 12.42 -6.55 -19.54
CA GLY A 314 12.34 -8.00 -19.40
C GLY A 314 12.51 -8.53 -17.97
N GLY A 315 12.13 -7.76 -16.97
CA GLY A 315 12.27 -8.13 -15.56
C GLY A 315 13.63 -7.76 -14.96
N ALA A 316 14.34 -6.84 -15.57
CA ALA A 316 15.64 -6.40 -15.06
C ALA A 316 15.51 -5.71 -13.71
N VAL A 317 16.48 -5.92 -12.84
CA VAL A 317 16.58 -5.23 -11.55
C VAL A 317 16.80 -3.73 -11.78
N VAL A 318 16.07 -2.91 -11.05
CA VAL A 318 16.19 -1.45 -11.04
C VAL A 318 16.41 -0.96 -9.60
N ASP A 319 17.18 0.12 -9.45
CA ASP A 319 17.43 0.73 -8.14
C ASP A 319 16.22 1.54 -7.69
N VAL A 320 15.93 1.48 -6.39
CA VAL A 320 14.92 2.33 -5.75
C VAL A 320 15.61 3.58 -5.21
N PRO A 321 15.19 4.79 -5.65
CA PRO A 321 15.77 6.05 -5.16
C PRO A 321 15.61 6.21 -3.64
N ASP A 322 16.58 6.86 -3.04
CA ASP A 322 16.48 7.29 -1.64
C ASP A 322 15.88 8.70 -1.56
N PHE A 323 14.58 8.76 -1.37
CA PHE A 323 13.86 10.03 -1.25
C PHE A 323 14.15 10.79 0.04
N THR A 324 14.79 10.13 1.03
CA THR A 324 15.17 10.78 2.29
C THR A 324 16.52 11.48 2.25
N GLY A 325 17.28 11.30 1.15
CA GLY A 325 18.63 11.86 1.03
C GLY A 325 19.60 11.33 2.09
N GLY A 326 19.50 10.06 2.44
CA GLY A 326 20.34 9.42 3.47
C GLY A 326 19.76 9.45 4.88
N ARG A 327 18.74 10.27 5.14
CA ARG A 327 18.19 10.44 6.51
C ARG A 327 17.38 9.25 7.03
N TRP A 328 17.07 8.25 6.19
CA TRP A 328 16.30 7.08 6.59
C TRP A 328 16.87 6.36 7.81
N HIS A 329 18.18 6.39 8.02
CA HIS A 329 18.83 5.72 9.15
C HIS A 329 18.74 6.49 10.48
N GLU A 330 18.38 7.77 10.46
CA GLU A 330 18.22 8.63 11.64
C GLU A 330 16.75 8.84 12.04
N ARG A 331 15.85 8.56 11.12
CA ARG A 331 14.40 8.75 11.35
C ARG A 331 13.85 7.62 12.22
N LEU A 332 13.04 8.01 13.21
CA LEU A 332 12.41 7.05 14.12
C LEU A 332 11.12 6.48 13.54
N PRO A 333 10.78 5.21 13.86
CA PRO A 333 9.48 4.64 13.55
C PRO A 333 8.32 5.50 14.06
N GLN A 334 7.23 5.51 13.31
CA GLN A 334 5.97 6.19 13.64
C GLN A 334 4.87 5.12 13.54
N ASP A 335 4.35 4.68 14.66
CA ASP A 335 3.31 3.63 14.72
C ASP A 335 1.92 4.21 14.91
#